data_c56f61f71012744bb506e08acaf75166
#
_entry.id   c56f61f71012744bb506e08acaf75166
#
_cell.length_a   1.000
_cell.length_b   1.000
_cell.length_c   1.000
_cell.angle_alpha   90.00
_cell.angle_beta   90.00
_cell.angle_gamma   90.00
#
_symmetry.space_group_name_H-M   'P 1'
#
loop_
_entity.id
_entity.type
_entity.pdbx_description
1 polymer ?
#
loop_
_entity_poly.entity_id
_entity_poly.type
_entity_poly.pdbx_seq_one_letter_code
_entity_poly.pdbx_strand_id
1 'polypeptide(L)'
;MGESAISVRNVKIKYRCFKKVSLLKSIFAPRKNKKIEYFEAVKGVSFEVEKGQILGIVGKNGSGKSTLLKAIAGIFSPDEGEIDLHGHSISLLSIGVGFQNKLSGRENIFLSGMLLGFERPQIEEKLDEIIEFSELGDFIDRPV
;
A
#
# COMPACT_ATOMS: atom_id res chain seq x y z
N MET A 1 5.42 -28.28 6.98
CA MET A 1 5.44 -27.12 6.08
C MET A 1 4.06 -26.53 6.16
N GLY A 2 3.95 -25.26 6.54
CA GLY A 2 2.67 -24.54 6.60
C GLY A 2 2.10 -24.36 5.19
N GLU A 3 0.80 -24.14 5.09
CA GLU A 3 0.14 -23.83 3.82
C GLU A 3 0.50 -22.39 3.44
N SER A 4 1.08 -22.20 2.23
CA SER A 4 1.46 -20.88 1.73
C SER A 4 0.20 -20.05 1.42
N ALA A 5 0.16 -18.82 1.93
CA ALA A 5 -0.90 -17.84 1.65
C ALA A 5 -0.50 -16.88 0.52
N ILE A 6 0.80 -16.55 0.41
CA ILE A 6 1.33 -15.67 -0.61
C ILE A 6 2.70 -16.20 -1.06
N SER A 7 2.89 -16.35 -2.36
CA SER A 7 4.19 -16.64 -2.97
C SER A 7 4.58 -15.52 -3.93
N VAL A 8 5.73 -14.92 -3.70
CA VAL A 8 6.34 -13.89 -4.56
C VAL A 8 7.63 -14.45 -5.13
N ARG A 9 7.74 -14.52 -6.47
CA ARG A 9 8.87 -15.15 -7.16
C ARG A 9 9.50 -14.19 -8.15
N ASN A 10 10.75 -13.78 -7.87
CA ASN A 10 11.59 -12.94 -8.73
C ASN A 10 10.86 -11.69 -9.30
N VAL A 11 10.03 -11.05 -8.48
CA VAL A 11 9.21 -9.92 -8.89
C VAL A 11 10.07 -8.69 -9.17
N LYS A 12 9.97 -8.16 -10.39
CA LYS A 12 10.57 -6.90 -10.81
C LYS A 12 9.50 -5.93 -11.25
N ILE A 13 9.67 -4.65 -10.88
CA ILE A 13 8.74 -3.57 -11.24
C ILE A 13 9.56 -2.38 -11.72
N LYS A 14 9.24 -1.90 -12.93
CA LYS A 14 9.96 -0.83 -13.62
C LYS A 14 9.01 0.32 -13.92
N TYR A 15 9.43 1.53 -13.59
CA TYR A 15 8.71 2.75 -13.98
C TYR A 15 9.41 3.45 -15.14
N ARG A 16 8.63 3.90 -16.09
CA ARG A 16 9.11 4.70 -17.22
C ARG A 16 9.48 6.10 -16.74
N CYS A 17 10.74 6.48 -16.87
CA CYS A 17 11.22 7.83 -16.54
C CYS A 17 11.08 8.75 -17.74
N PHE A 18 10.30 9.83 -17.58
CA PHE A 18 10.28 10.92 -18.57
C PHE A 18 11.33 11.96 -18.17
N LYS A 19 12.41 12.08 -18.93
CA LYS A 19 13.31 13.23 -18.76
C LYS A 19 12.55 14.51 -19.07
N LYS A 20 12.53 15.46 -18.13
CA LYS A 20 12.12 16.84 -18.40
C LYS A 20 13.09 17.41 -19.44
N VAL A 21 12.67 17.47 -20.68
CA VAL A 21 13.44 18.16 -21.74
C VAL A 21 13.16 19.64 -21.57
N SER A 22 14.22 20.44 -21.31
CA SER A 22 14.12 21.90 -21.35
C SER A 22 13.61 22.32 -22.73
N LEU A 23 12.53 23.10 -22.78
CA LEU A 23 11.89 23.56 -24.01
C LEU A 23 12.89 24.22 -24.99
N LEU A 24 13.88 24.94 -24.46
CA LEU A 24 14.94 25.58 -25.25
C LEU A 24 15.87 24.60 -25.98
N LYS A 25 16.10 23.39 -25.46
CA LYS A 25 16.90 22.35 -26.14
C LYS A 25 16.10 21.53 -27.15
N SER A 26 14.77 21.58 -27.10
CA SER A 26 13.91 20.79 -28.00
C SER A 26 13.80 21.40 -29.41
N ILE A 27 14.07 22.71 -29.55
CA ILE A 27 13.90 23.44 -30.82
C ILE A 27 15.08 23.19 -31.78
N PHE A 28 16.28 22.90 -31.26
CA PHE A 28 17.51 22.75 -32.04
C PHE A 28 18.11 21.33 -32.05
N ALA A 29 17.48 20.35 -31.45
CA ALA A 29 18.00 18.99 -31.41
C ALA A 29 17.40 18.12 -32.52
N PRO A 30 18.21 17.45 -33.37
CA PRO A 30 17.69 16.47 -34.31
C PRO A 30 16.96 15.36 -33.59
N ARG A 31 15.87 14.85 -34.20
CA ARG A 31 15.04 13.72 -33.69
C ARG A 31 15.88 12.44 -33.59
N LYS A 32 16.87 12.38 -32.68
CA LYS A 32 17.50 11.11 -32.31
C LYS A 32 16.54 10.35 -31.37
N ASN A 33 16.37 9.05 -31.64
CA ASN A 33 15.59 8.11 -30.85
C ASN A 33 15.79 8.38 -29.35
N LYS A 34 14.77 8.91 -28.68
CA LYS A 34 14.80 9.12 -27.24
C LYS A 34 14.83 7.74 -26.59
N LYS A 35 15.99 7.32 -26.10
CA LYS A 35 16.09 6.14 -25.23
C LYS A 35 15.17 6.37 -24.03
N ILE A 36 14.18 5.50 -23.88
CA ILE A 36 13.30 5.47 -22.72
C ILE A 36 14.15 4.93 -21.57
N GLU A 37 14.28 5.72 -20.52
CA GLU A 37 14.94 5.26 -19.28
C GLU A 37 13.88 4.63 -18.37
N TYR A 38 14.22 3.51 -17.76
CA TYR A 38 13.40 2.83 -16.79
C TYR A 38 14.07 2.92 -15.42
N PHE A 39 13.28 3.16 -14.41
CA PHE A 39 13.68 3.08 -13.01
C PHE A 39 13.16 1.77 -12.43
N GLU A 40 14.03 0.88 -11.99
CA GLU A 40 13.65 -0.35 -11.31
C GLU A 40 13.30 -0.05 -9.85
N ALA A 41 12.01 -0.03 -9.54
CA ALA A 41 11.52 0.19 -8.19
C ALA A 41 11.62 -1.08 -7.34
N VAL A 42 11.43 -2.26 -7.95
CA VAL A 42 11.60 -3.57 -7.32
C VAL A 42 12.50 -4.41 -8.21
N LYS A 43 13.55 -5.03 -7.63
CA LYS A 43 14.68 -5.61 -8.36
C LYS A 43 14.82 -7.12 -8.14
N GLY A 44 13.77 -7.89 -8.41
CA GLY A 44 13.82 -9.35 -8.29
C GLY A 44 13.69 -9.83 -6.84
N VAL A 45 12.55 -9.53 -6.21
CA VAL A 45 12.24 -9.93 -4.84
C VAL A 45 11.51 -11.27 -4.85
N SER A 46 11.91 -12.17 -3.92
CA SER A 46 11.25 -13.46 -3.72
C SER A 46 11.07 -13.73 -2.23
N PHE A 47 9.88 -14.18 -1.83
CA PHE A 47 9.55 -14.63 -0.48
C PHE A 47 8.23 -15.40 -0.49
N GLU A 48 7.98 -16.11 0.59
CA GLU A 48 6.70 -16.77 0.86
C GLU A 48 6.16 -16.34 2.22
N VAL A 49 4.83 -16.31 2.34
CA VAL A 49 4.12 -16.03 3.58
C VAL A 49 3.17 -17.17 3.85
N GLU A 50 3.33 -17.85 4.97
CA GLU A 50 2.43 -18.92 5.41
C GLU A 50 1.16 -18.36 6.05
N LYS A 51 0.09 -19.15 6.10
CA LYS A 51 -1.14 -18.78 6.81
C LYS A 51 -0.85 -18.45 8.28
N GLY A 52 -1.43 -17.34 8.76
CA GLY A 52 -1.24 -16.84 10.12
C GLY A 52 0.11 -16.17 10.39
N GLN A 53 1.00 -16.10 9.39
CA GLN A 53 2.30 -15.46 9.53
C GLN A 53 2.18 -13.93 9.37
N ILE A 54 2.97 -13.18 10.13
CA ILE A 54 3.18 -11.74 9.97
C ILE A 54 4.54 -11.53 9.31
N LEU A 55 4.55 -10.90 8.13
CA LEU A 55 5.76 -10.51 7.41
C LEU A 55 5.96 -9.00 7.42
N GLY A 56 7.08 -8.54 7.99
CA GLY A 56 7.47 -7.12 7.98
C GLY A 56 8.32 -6.77 6.76
N ILE A 57 7.92 -5.76 5.99
CA ILE A 57 8.71 -5.21 4.88
C ILE A 57 9.36 -3.89 5.32
N VAL A 58 10.66 -3.91 5.54
CA VAL A 58 11.43 -2.76 6.02
C VAL A 58 12.40 -2.22 4.97
N GLY A 59 12.73 -0.95 5.05
CA GLY A 59 13.68 -0.31 4.13
C GLY A 59 13.53 1.21 4.10
N LYS A 60 14.48 1.89 3.45
CA LYS A 60 14.50 3.36 3.30
C LYS A 60 13.29 3.86 2.52
N ASN A 61 12.94 5.15 2.68
CA ASN A 61 11.92 5.78 1.84
C ASN A 61 12.35 5.74 0.37
N GLY A 62 11.41 5.40 -0.52
CA GLY A 62 11.68 5.21 -1.95
C GLY A 62 12.29 3.85 -2.34
N SER A 63 12.47 2.90 -1.40
CA SER A 63 13.04 1.57 -1.72
C SER A 63 12.07 0.58 -2.40
N GLY A 64 10.86 1.01 -2.75
CA GLY A 64 9.88 0.18 -3.46
C GLY A 64 8.88 -0.58 -2.60
N LYS A 65 8.88 -0.44 -1.26
CA LYS A 65 7.96 -1.14 -0.35
C LYS A 65 6.49 -1.00 -0.76
N SER A 66 6.02 0.23 -0.90
CA SER A 66 4.63 0.51 -1.29
C SER A 66 4.31 0.06 -2.72
N THR A 67 5.31 0.06 -3.61
CA THR A 67 5.19 -0.46 -4.97
C THR A 67 4.96 -1.96 -4.96
N LEU A 68 5.76 -2.69 -4.18
CA LEU A 68 5.62 -4.14 -4.00
C LEU A 68 4.26 -4.50 -3.39
N LEU A 69 3.85 -3.81 -2.31
CA LEU A 69 2.54 -4.05 -1.67
C LEU A 69 1.38 -3.81 -2.64
N LYS A 70 1.43 -2.78 -3.48
CA LYS A 70 0.40 -2.51 -4.49
C LYS A 70 0.35 -3.60 -5.58
N ALA A 71 1.50 -4.15 -5.97
CA ALA A 71 1.54 -5.28 -6.90
C ALA A 71 0.96 -6.55 -6.27
N ILE A 72 1.31 -6.85 -5.00
CA ILE A 72 0.73 -7.97 -4.26
C ILE A 72 -0.79 -7.81 -4.12
N ALA A 73 -1.26 -6.59 -3.86
CA ALA A 73 -2.69 -6.28 -3.80
C ALA A 73 -3.41 -6.29 -5.16
N GLY A 74 -2.72 -6.64 -6.25
CA GLY A 74 -3.31 -6.75 -7.58
C GLY A 74 -3.67 -5.42 -8.24
N ILE A 75 -3.18 -4.26 -7.73
CA ILE A 75 -3.45 -2.94 -8.32
C ILE A 75 -2.79 -2.84 -9.70
N PHE A 76 -1.67 -3.50 -9.91
CA PHE A 76 -1.02 -3.68 -11.21
C PHE A 76 -0.16 -4.95 -11.20
N SER A 77 0.12 -5.49 -12.40
CA SER A 77 0.98 -6.67 -12.55
C SER A 77 2.47 -6.28 -12.53
N PRO A 78 3.37 -7.14 -12.01
CA PRO A 78 4.80 -6.93 -12.13
C PRO A 78 5.26 -7.03 -13.59
N ASP A 79 6.39 -6.39 -13.93
CA ASP A 79 7.01 -6.49 -15.27
C ASP A 79 7.67 -7.84 -15.50
N GLU A 80 8.21 -8.44 -14.45
CA GLU A 80 8.82 -9.79 -14.45
C GLU A 80 8.53 -10.48 -13.12
N GLY A 81 8.50 -11.81 -13.14
CA GLY A 81 8.22 -12.64 -11.97
C GLY A 81 6.73 -12.88 -11.79
N GLU A 82 6.38 -13.50 -10.67
CA GLU A 82 5.03 -13.98 -10.41
C GLU A 82 4.64 -13.70 -8.96
N ILE A 83 3.35 -13.43 -8.75
CA ILE A 83 2.71 -13.30 -7.44
C ILE A 83 1.52 -14.26 -7.43
N ASP A 84 1.55 -15.24 -6.53
CA ASP A 84 0.47 -16.20 -6.32
C ASP A 84 -0.13 -16.01 -4.92
N LEU A 85 -1.42 -15.80 -4.87
CA LEU A 85 -2.19 -15.60 -3.64
C LEU A 85 -2.89 -16.89 -3.18
N HIS A 86 -2.66 -18.00 -3.86
CA HIS A 86 -3.27 -19.32 -3.55
C HIS A 86 -4.79 -19.25 -3.31
N GLY A 87 -5.49 -18.42 -4.09
CA GLY A 87 -6.95 -18.23 -3.97
C GLY A 87 -7.40 -17.29 -2.84
N HIS A 88 -6.48 -16.66 -2.12
CA HIS A 88 -6.79 -15.67 -1.09
C HIS A 88 -7.03 -14.28 -1.70
N SER A 89 -7.90 -13.51 -1.07
CA SER A 89 -8.08 -12.07 -1.36
C SER A 89 -7.16 -11.23 -0.48
N ILE A 90 -6.72 -10.08 -1.02
CA ILE A 90 -5.90 -9.13 -0.28
C ILE A 90 -6.65 -7.82 -0.10
N SER A 91 -6.61 -7.30 1.12
CA SER A 91 -7.04 -5.94 1.43
C SER A 91 -5.83 -5.07 1.76
N LEU A 92 -5.64 -3.98 1.01
CA LEU A 92 -4.58 -3.01 1.31
C LEU A 92 -5.14 -1.93 2.23
N LEU A 93 -4.83 -2.04 3.51
CA LEU A 93 -5.21 -1.06 4.51
C LEU A 93 -4.11 -0.02 4.67
N SER A 94 -4.43 1.24 4.41
CA SER A 94 -3.52 2.35 4.71
C SER A 94 -3.84 2.89 6.09
N ILE A 95 -2.82 3.10 6.93
CA ILE A 95 -2.99 3.72 8.24
C ILE A 95 -3.60 5.11 8.06
N GLY A 96 -4.66 5.41 8.81
CA GLY A 96 -5.30 6.74 8.81
C GLY A 96 -6.17 7.04 7.59
N VAL A 97 -6.62 6.02 6.83
CA VAL A 97 -7.60 6.25 5.75
C VAL A 97 -8.85 6.90 6.32
N GLY A 98 -9.18 8.06 5.77
CA GLY A 98 -10.35 8.84 6.21
C GLY A 98 -10.16 9.65 7.48
N PHE A 99 -9.03 9.53 8.19
CA PHE A 99 -8.77 10.30 9.40
C PHE A 99 -8.84 11.81 9.15
N GLN A 100 -9.64 12.49 9.95
CA GLN A 100 -9.80 13.94 9.90
C GLN A 100 -9.32 14.55 11.21
N ASN A 101 -8.28 15.37 11.17
CA ASN A 101 -7.67 15.99 12.37
C ASN A 101 -8.63 16.92 13.15
N LYS A 102 -9.75 17.34 12.53
CA LYS A 102 -10.77 18.17 13.17
C LYS A 102 -11.82 17.37 13.93
N LEU A 103 -11.88 16.07 13.70
CA LEU A 103 -12.79 15.14 14.35
C LEU A 103 -12.10 14.50 15.56
N SER A 104 -12.89 14.12 16.57
CA SER A 104 -12.41 13.31 17.69
C SER A 104 -12.00 11.90 17.22
N GLY A 105 -11.26 11.18 18.06
CA GLY A 105 -10.92 9.78 17.81
C GLY A 105 -12.18 8.93 17.59
N ARG A 106 -13.20 9.13 18.43
CA ARG A 106 -14.50 8.45 18.30
C ARG A 106 -15.18 8.71 16.95
N GLU A 107 -15.25 9.96 16.51
CA GLU A 107 -15.81 10.31 15.21
C GLU A 107 -15.00 9.72 14.05
N ASN A 108 -13.67 9.68 14.19
CA ASN A 108 -12.78 9.04 13.21
C ASN A 108 -12.97 7.53 13.12
N ILE A 109 -13.30 6.83 14.24
CA ILE A 109 -13.66 5.41 14.20
C ILE A 109 -14.89 5.19 13.31
N PHE A 110 -15.95 5.99 13.50
CA PHE A 110 -17.14 5.89 12.65
C PHE A 110 -16.84 6.21 11.19
N LEU A 111 -16.12 7.30 10.93
CA LEU A 111 -15.77 7.70 9.58
C LEU A 111 -14.98 6.62 8.86
N SER A 112 -13.94 6.10 9.50
CA SER A 112 -13.09 5.04 8.93
C SER A 112 -13.85 3.74 8.73
N GLY A 113 -14.69 3.35 9.71
CA GLY A 113 -15.52 2.14 9.61
C GLY A 113 -16.50 2.21 8.43
N MET A 114 -17.17 3.34 8.26
CA MET A 114 -18.06 3.55 7.11
C MET A 114 -17.33 3.56 5.76
N LEU A 115 -16.13 4.15 5.70
CA LEU A 115 -15.29 4.11 4.50
C LEU A 115 -14.81 2.69 4.14
N LEU A 116 -14.66 1.83 5.14
CA LEU A 116 -14.35 0.40 4.96
C LEU A 116 -15.58 -0.44 4.60
N GLY A 117 -16.78 0.16 4.56
CA GLY A 117 -18.03 -0.49 4.16
C GLY A 117 -18.83 -1.10 5.32
N PHE A 118 -18.46 -0.82 6.57
CA PHE A 118 -19.25 -1.24 7.73
C PHE A 118 -20.46 -0.31 7.94
N GLU A 119 -21.58 -0.90 8.35
CA GLU A 119 -22.76 -0.14 8.77
C GLU A 119 -22.58 0.39 10.21
N ARG A 120 -23.25 1.50 10.49
CA ARG A 120 -23.15 2.16 11.80
C ARG A 120 -23.38 1.23 13.00
N PRO A 121 -24.41 0.36 13.01
CA PRO A 121 -24.61 -0.57 14.12
C PRO A 121 -23.45 -1.55 14.36
N GLN A 122 -22.78 -1.99 13.27
CA GLN A 122 -21.63 -2.87 13.35
C GLN A 122 -20.41 -2.16 13.98
N ILE A 123 -20.27 -0.87 13.68
CA ILE A 123 -19.21 -0.04 14.29
C ILE A 123 -19.52 0.21 15.77
N GLU A 124 -20.77 0.50 16.10
CA GLU A 124 -21.24 0.72 17.49
C GLU A 124 -20.98 -0.51 18.37
N GLU A 125 -21.23 -1.72 17.84
CA GLU A 125 -20.98 -2.98 18.55
C GLU A 125 -19.48 -3.16 18.91
N LYS A 126 -18.58 -2.65 18.09
CA LYS A 126 -17.11 -2.76 18.26
C LYS A 126 -16.46 -1.54 18.89
N LEU A 127 -17.23 -0.50 19.15
CA LEU A 127 -16.69 0.80 19.53
C LEU A 127 -15.90 0.74 20.84
N ASP A 128 -16.44 0.11 21.85
CA ASP A 128 -15.80 0.03 23.17
C ASP A 128 -14.50 -0.80 23.12
N GLU A 129 -14.50 -1.91 22.36
CA GLU A 129 -13.30 -2.74 22.12
C GLU A 129 -12.19 -1.94 21.41
N ILE A 130 -12.57 -1.13 20.41
CA ILE A 130 -11.61 -0.28 19.67
C ILE A 130 -11.04 0.82 20.58
N ILE A 131 -11.89 1.43 21.40
CA ILE A 131 -11.47 2.48 22.34
C ILE A 131 -10.53 1.91 23.40
N GLU A 132 -10.85 0.76 23.99
CA GLU A 132 -10.00 0.07 24.96
C GLU A 132 -8.64 -0.30 24.31
N PHE A 133 -8.66 -0.88 23.10
CA PHE A 133 -7.44 -1.23 22.36
C PHE A 133 -6.55 -0.03 22.06
N SER A 134 -7.14 1.17 21.86
CA SER A 134 -6.39 2.39 21.54
C SER A 134 -5.58 2.92 22.74
N GLU A 135 -5.92 2.54 23.96
CA GLU A 135 -5.34 3.03 25.24
C GLU A 135 -5.43 4.57 25.40
N LEU A 136 -6.27 5.26 24.61
CA LEU A 136 -6.38 6.73 24.64
C LEU A 136 -7.20 7.26 25.82
N GLY A 137 -8.04 6.44 26.45
CA GLY A 137 -8.91 6.87 27.55
C GLY A 137 -9.75 8.10 27.15
N ASP A 138 -9.77 9.11 28.03
CA ASP A 138 -10.54 10.36 27.81
C ASP A 138 -10.07 11.20 26.60
N PHE A 139 -8.88 10.91 26.06
CA PHE A 139 -8.39 11.60 24.87
C PHE A 139 -9.15 11.22 23.60
N ILE A 140 -9.89 10.10 23.62
CA ILE A 140 -10.67 9.61 22.46
C ILE A 140 -11.70 10.62 21.95
N ASP A 141 -12.21 11.47 22.83
CA ASP A 141 -13.23 12.47 22.53
C ASP A 141 -12.65 13.86 22.17
N ARG A 142 -11.31 13.95 22.06
CA ARG A 142 -10.61 15.18 21.61
C ARG A 142 -10.27 15.09 20.13
N PRO A 143 -10.17 16.23 19.43
CA PRO A 143 -9.65 16.30 18.07
C PRO A 143 -8.24 15.71 17.97
N VAL A 144 -7.93 15.05 16.85
CA VAL A 144 -6.66 14.35 16.60
C VAL A 144 -5.55 15.33 16.19
#